data_e9b6d9094c547f056cf6707f4f400629
#
_entry.id   e9b6d9094c547f056cf6707f4f400629
#
_cell.length_a   1.000
_cell.length_b   1.000
_cell.length_c   1.000
_cell.angle_alpha   90.00
_cell.angle_beta   90.00
_cell.angle_gamma   90.00
#
_symmetry.space_group_name_H-M   'P 1'
#
loop_
_entity.id
_entity.type
_entity.pdbx_description
1 polymer ?
#
loop_
_entity_poly.entity_id
_entity_poly.type
_entity_poly.pdbx_seq_one_letter_code
_entity_poly.pdbx_strand_id
1 'polypeptide(L)'
;QTNLQKQQGDSAARIDQISGQMQALNDSLDELKARVAKVSKQLDDMQSGQQSLAAQQAAQQAQQQAAAQAPPPDVLYNNALRDYNGDKNDLATQEFSDYIKFYPNTDLAGNCYFYLGEIQFRQGNYQQAAQSYDQVVQNYPAGNKTASAQLKKGFALIELGKQDDGVTELRHVIQRYPKSNEALQARERLRKLGVAPAPTGRPGQ
;
A
#
# COMPACT_ATOMS: atom_id res chain seq x y z
N GLN A 1 17.21 -82.34 -15.74
CA GLN A 1 16.45 -81.41 -14.85
C GLN A 1 17.27 -80.18 -14.45
N THR A 2 18.59 -80.30 -14.37
CA THR A 2 19.47 -79.16 -13.91
C THR A 2 19.55 -77.97 -14.86
N ASN A 3 19.45 -78.18 -16.18
CA ASN A 3 19.51 -77.11 -17.19
C ASN A 3 18.25 -76.26 -17.23
N LEU A 4 17.07 -76.81 -16.98
CA LEU A 4 15.80 -76.10 -16.96
C LEU A 4 15.69 -75.18 -15.74
N GLN A 5 16.17 -75.67 -14.57
CA GLN A 5 16.20 -74.85 -13.35
C GLN A 5 17.17 -73.68 -13.46
N LYS A 6 18.34 -73.88 -14.13
CA LYS A 6 19.28 -72.79 -14.35
C LYS A 6 18.68 -71.71 -15.27
N GLN A 7 18.02 -72.15 -16.35
CA GLN A 7 17.39 -71.28 -17.33
C GLN A 7 16.21 -70.49 -16.71
N GLN A 8 15.47 -71.11 -15.79
CA GLN A 8 14.41 -70.40 -14.99
C GLN A 8 15.00 -69.35 -14.01
N GLY A 9 16.13 -69.69 -13.38
CA GLY A 9 16.83 -68.77 -12.50
C GLY A 9 17.39 -67.54 -13.23
N ASP A 10 18.01 -67.76 -14.39
CA ASP A 10 18.55 -66.70 -15.25
C ASP A 10 17.44 -65.81 -15.84
N SER A 11 16.28 -66.42 -16.16
CA SER A 11 15.09 -65.60 -16.58
C SER A 11 14.48 -64.77 -15.47
N ALA A 12 14.39 -65.32 -14.25
CA ALA A 12 13.92 -64.57 -13.09
C ALA A 12 14.83 -63.37 -12.76
N ALA A 13 16.16 -63.58 -12.78
CA ALA A 13 17.12 -62.50 -12.55
C ALA A 13 17.04 -61.40 -13.60
N ARG A 14 16.78 -61.77 -14.89
CA ARG A 14 16.55 -60.77 -15.95
C ARG A 14 15.26 -60.00 -15.76
N ILE A 15 14.20 -60.64 -15.33
CA ILE A 15 12.92 -59.97 -15.03
C ILE A 15 13.09 -58.99 -13.88
N ASP A 16 13.80 -59.37 -12.82
CA ASP A 16 14.07 -58.46 -11.69
C ASP A 16 14.93 -57.26 -12.13
N GLN A 17 15.93 -57.47 -12.98
CA GLN A 17 16.76 -56.43 -13.54
C GLN A 17 15.94 -55.46 -14.43
N ILE A 18 15.05 -55.96 -15.26
CA ILE A 18 14.16 -55.15 -16.12
C ILE A 18 13.18 -54.38 -15.26
N SER A 19 12.61 -55.00 -14.20
CA SER A 19 11.73 -54.33 -13.24
C SER A 19 12.43 -53.16 -12.53
N GLY A 20 13.67 -53.37 -12.09
CA GLY A 20 14.49 -52.32 -11.50
C GLY A 20 14.80 -51.17 -12.48
N GLN A 21 15.08 -51.48 -13.73
CA GLN A 21 15.28 -50.45 -14.77
C GLN A 21 13.99 -49.68 -15.08
N MET A 22 12.85 -50.35 -15.14
CA MET A 22 11.55 -49.71 -15.32
C MET A 22 11.22 -48.76 -14.14
N GLN A 23 11.50 -49.17 -12.91
CA GLN A 23 11.33 -48.33 -11.75
C GLN A 23 12.19 -47.06 -11.85
N ALA A 24 13.48 -47.21 -12.12
CA ALA A 24 14.40 -46.07 -12.26
C ALA A 24 14.00 -45.14 -13.42
N LEU A 25 13.43 -45.70 -14.52
CA LEU A 25 12.91 -44.88 -15.60
C LEU A 25 11.66 -44.11 -15.20
N ASN A 26 10.74 -44.71 -14.45
CA ASN A 26 9.55 -44.02 -13.92
C ASN A 26 9.95 -42.91 -12.96
N ASP A 27 10.88 -43.15 -12.06
CA ASP A 27 11.38 -42.13 -11.11
C ASP A 27 12.00 -40.96 -11.89
N SER A 28 12.78 -41.24 -12.94
CA SER A 28 13.35 -40.22 -13.82
C SER A 28 12.28 -39.40 -14.58
N LEU A 29 11.21 -40.06 -15.02
CA LEU A 29 10.08 -39.40 -15.68
C LEU A 29 9.33 -38.48 -14.73
N ASP A 30 9.14 -38.88 -13.49
CA ASP A 30 8.46 -38.05 -12.49
C ASP A 30 9.32 -36.85 -12.07
N GLU A 31 10.65 -37.03 -11.96
CA GLU A 31 11.57 -35.92 -11.78
C GLU A 31 11.53 -34.93 -12.96
N LEU A 32 11.51 -35.45 -14.20
CA LEU A 32 11.43 -34.62 -15.39
C LEU A 32 10.11 -33.82 -15.46
N LYS A 33 8.98 -34.46 -15.12
CA LYS A 33 7.68 -33.79 -15.00
C LYS A 33 7.72 -32.66 -13.97
N ALA A 34 8.32 -32.92 -12.80
CA ALA A 34 8.45 -31.89 -11.75
C ALA A 34 9.32 -30.70 -12.20
N ARG A 35 10.42 -30.97 -12.93
CA ARG A 35 11.28 -29.94 -13.52
C ARG A 35 10.53 -29.10 -14.57
N VAL A 36 9.79 -29.75 -15.46
CA VAL A 36 8.98 -29.07 -16.49
C VAL A 36 7.93 -28.18 -15.83
N ALA A 37 7.20 -28.66 -14.81
CA ALA A 37 6.22 -27.88 -14.08
C ALA A 37 6.86 -26.65 -13.40
N LYS A 38 8.05 -26.82 -12.82
CA LYS A 38 8.81 -25.71 -12.22
C LYS A 38 9.21 -24.65 -13.25
N VAL A 39 9.72 -25.07 -14.41
CA VAL A 39 10.11 -24.16 -15.50
C VAL A 39 8.89 -23.43 -16.05
N SER A 40 7.76 -24.13 -16.26
CA SER A 40 6.52 -23.50 -16.71
C SER A 40 6.07 -22.42 -15.75
N LYS A 41 6.07 -22.71 -14.42
CA LYS A 41 5.73 -21.70 -13.41
C LYS A 41 6.68 -20.50 -13.43
N GLN A 42 7.98 -20.72 -13.57
CA GLN A 42 8.96 -19.63 -13.67
C GLN A 42 8.73 -18.75 -14.92
N LEU A 43 8.31 -19.35 -16.01
CA LEU A 43 7.99 -18.66 -17.26
C LEU A 43 6.74 -17.77 -17.08
N ASP A 44 5.69 -18.29 -16.42
CA ASP A 44 4.47 -17.56 -16.11
C ASP A 44 4.75 -16.39 -15.16
N ASP A 45 5.57 -16.62 -14.12
CA ASP A 45 5.97 -15.58 -13.17
C ASP A 45 6.78 -14.47 -13.87
N MET A 46 7.68 -14.85 -14.78
CA MET A 46 8.50 -13.91 -15.54
C MET A 46 7.66 -13.10 -16.55
N GLN A 47 6.71 -13.75 -17.22
CA GLN A 47 5.80 -13.08 -18.15
C GLN A 47 4.88 -12.08 -17.42
N SER A 48 4.36 -12.48 -16.25
CA SER A 48 3.56 -11.60 -15.38
C SER A 48 4.38 -10.39 -14.88
N GLY A 49 5.64 -10.63 -14.50
CA GLY A 49 6.59 -9.58 -14.11
C GLY A 49 6.86 -8.58 -15.24
N GLN A 50 7.09 -9.07 -16.47
CA GLN A 50 7.28 -8.20 -17.64
C GLN A 50 6.03 -7.37 -17.97
N GLN A 51 4.83 -7.97 -17.90
CA GLN A 51 3.58 -7.25 -18.13
C GLN A 51 3.36 -6.15 -17.10
N SER A 52 3.63 -6.43 -15.82
CA SER A 52 3.49 -5.45 -14.75
C SER A 52 4.48 -4.28 -14.92
N LEU A 53 5.73 -4.57 -15.31
CA LEU A 53 6.74 -3.54 -15.57
C LEU A 53 6.38 -2.66 -16.78
N ALA A 54 5.90 -3.27 -17.87
CA ALA A 54 5.44 -2.55 -19.04
C ALA A 54 4.23 -1.65 -18.73
N ALA A 55 3.28 -2.15 -17.91
CA ALA A 55 2.14 -1.36 -17.46
C ALA A 55 2.56 -0.17 -16.59
N GLN A 56 3.53 -0.36 -15.69
CA GLN A 56 4.10 0.73 -14.88
C GLN A 56 4.79 1.78 -15.73
N GLN A 57 5.60 1.37 -16.72
CA GLN A 57 6.26 2.30 -17.63
C GLN A 57 5.27 3.08 -18.49
N ALA A 58 4.23 2.43 -19.01
CA ALA A 58 3.18 3.10 -19.77
C ALA A 58 2.40 4.10 -18.91
N ALA A 59 2.10 3.76 -17.64
CA ALA A 59 1.45 4.67 -16.70
C ALA A 59 2.33 5.90 -16.39
N GLN A 60 3.64 5.72 -16.19
CA GLN A 60 4.57 6.83 -15.97
C GLN A 60 4.68 7.75 -17.19
N GLN A 61 4.74 7.17 -18.40
CA GLN A 61 4.78 7.98 -19.62
C GLN A 61 3.48 8.77 -19.85
N ALA A 62 2.33 8.15 -19.61
CA ALA A 62 1.04 8.83 -19.69
C ALA A 62 0.93 9.98 -18.68
N GLN A 63 1.48 9.79 -17.48
CA GLN A 63 1.52 10.81 -16.43
C GLN A 63 2.41 11.99 -16.79
N GLN A 64 3.60 11.72 -17.37
CA GLN A 64 4.50 12.75 -17.85
C GLN A 64 3.90 13.57 -19.00
N GLN A 65 3.21 12.92 -19.95
CA GLN A 65 2.52 13.60 -21.03
C GLN A 65 1.35 14.47 -20.54
N ALA A 66 0.58 13.95 -19.57
CA ALA A 66 -0.49 14.72 -18.94
C ALA A 66 0.04 15.94 -18.19
N ALA A 67 1.14 15.79 -17.45
CA ALA A 67 1.79 16.89 -16.74
C ALA A 67 2.34 17.96 -17.70
N ALA A 68 2.85 17.56 -18.87
CA ALA A 68 3.34 18.50 -19.87
C ALA A 68 2.25 19.40 -20.48
N GLN A 69 0.98 18.99 -20.42
CA GLN A 69 -0.19 19.74 -20.90
C GLN A 69 -0.96 20.44 -19.76
N ALA A 70 -0.59 20.16 -18.51
CA ALA A 70 -1.25 20.74 -17.35
C ALA A 70 -0.77 22.19 -17.10
N PRO A 71 -1.57 23.02 -16.41
CA PRO A 71 -1.08 24.28 -15.88
C PRO A 71 0.12 24.06 -14.94
N PRO A 72 1.06 25.02 -14.85
CA PRO A 72 2.20 24.91 -13.94
C PRO A 72 1.75 24.57 -12.50
N PRO A 73 2.52 23.70 -11.77
CA PRO A 73 2.09 23.19 -10.48
C PRO A 73 1.86 24.29 -9.43
N ASP A 74 2.69 25.32 -9.44
CA ASP A 74 2.54 26.48 -8.56
C ASP A 74 1.26 27.30 -8.85
N VAL A 75 0.91 27.46 -10.12
CA VAL A 75 -0.31 28.17 -10.53
C VAL A 75 -1.55 27.37 -10.07
N LEU A 76 -1.58 26.07 -10.34
CA LEU A 76 -2.70 25.21 -10.00
C LEU A 76 -2.90 25.14 -8.48
N TYR A 77 -1.81 24.95 -7.72
CA TYR A 77 -1.86 24.89 -6.26
C TYR A 77 -2.30 26.23 -5.63
N ASN A 78 -1.76 27.34 -6.12
CA ASN A 78 -2.12 28.67 -5.59
C ASN A 78 -3.56 29.04 -5.91
N ASN A 79 -4.09 28.65 -7.06
CA ASN A 79 -5.50 28.83 -7.39
C ASN A 79 -6.38 28.04 -6.43
N ALA A 80 -6.08 26.76 -6.21
CA ALA A 80 -6.80 25.90 -5.30
C ALA A 80 -6.80 26.46 -3.84
N LEU A 81 -5.66 26.96 -3.38
CA LEU A 81 -5.57 27.62 -2.06
C LEU A 81 -6.39 28.91 -1.99
N ARG A 82 -6.36 29.73 -3.03
CA ARG A 82 -7.15 30.97 -3.09
C ARG A 82 -8.64 30.65 -2.99
N ASP A 83 -9.11 29.66 -3.76
CA ASP A 83 -10.52 29.31 -3.80
C ASP A 83 -10.96 28.57 -2.52
N TYR A 84 -10.08 27.78 -1.90
CA TYR A 84 -10.27 27.22 -0.56
C TYR A 84 -10.42 28.31 0.52
N ASN A 85 -9.57 29.33 0.51
CA ASN A 85 -9.63 30.45 1.44
C ASN A 85 -10.82 31.38 1.17
N GLY A 86 -11.34 31.37 -0.05
CA GLY A 86 -12.56 32.08 -0.46
C GLY A 86 -13.85 31.26 -0.26
N ASP A 87 -13.79 30.13 0.48
CA ASP A 87 -14.93 29.23 0.74
C ASP A 87 -15.60 28.67 -0.53
N LYS A 88 -14.93 28.75 -1.69
CA LYS A 88 -15.37 28.13 -2.95
C LYS A 88 -14.99 26.64 -2.97
N ASN A 89 -15.59 25.88 -2.06
CA ASN A 89 -15.17 24.52 -1.77
C ASN A 89 -15.23 23.58 -2.99
N ASP A 90 -16.23 23.72 -3.86
CA ASP A 90 -16.39 22.87 -5.05
C ASP A 90 -15.24 23.10 -6.05
N LEU A 91 -14.91 24.37 -6.29
CA LEU A 91 -13.83 24.75 -7.19
C LEU A 91 -12.45 24.32 -6.64
N ALA A 92 -12.22 24.62 -5.35
CA ALA A 92 -11.00 24.18 -4.66
C ALA A 92 -10.83 22.64 -4.68
N THR A 93 -11.92 21.89 -4.50
CA THR A 93 -11.91 20.41 -4.57
C THR A 93 -11.47 19.93 -5.95
N GLN A 94 -12.00 20.54 -7.01
CA GLN A 94 -11.61 20.20 -8.38
C GLN A 94 -10.13 20.51 -8.61
N GLU A 95 -9.68 21.72 -8.26
CA GLU A 95 -8.31 22.17 -8.50
C GLU A 95 -7.27 21.37 -7.70
N PHE A 96 -7.56 21.03 -6.42
CA PHE A 96 -6.70 20.13 -5.64
C PHE A 96 -6.66 18.71 -6.23
N SER A 97 -7.79 18.21 -6.72
CA SER A 97 -7.86 16.91 -7.37
C SER A 97 -7.08 16.88 -8.70
N ASP A 98 -7.19 17.94 -9.49
CA ASP A 98 -6.40 18.12 -10.71
C ASP A 98 -4.90 18.20 -10.41
N TYR A 99 -4.52 18.91 -9.33
CA TYR A 99 -3.13 18.94 -8.89
C TYR A 99 -2.59 17.55 -8.60
N ILE A 100 -3.31 16.76 -7.80
CA ILE A 100 -2.93 15.38 -7.46
C ILE A 100 -2.82 14.51 -8.70
N LYS A 101 -3.74 14.67 -9.65
CA LYS A 101 -3.74 13.93 -10.90
C LYS A 101 -2.49 14.21 -11.76
N PHE A 102 -2.11 15.47 -11.89
CA PHE A 102 -0.99 15.87 -12.75
C PHE A 102 0.38 15.76 -12.05
N TYR A 103 0.44 15.99 -10.74
CA TYR A 103 1.67 16.11 -9.96
C TYR A 103 1.67 15.23 -8.69
N PRO A 104 1.34 13.93 -8.78
CA PRO A 104 1.14 13.08 -7.59
C PRO A 104 2.40 12.84 -6.76
N ASN A 105 3.59 12.99 -7.37
CA ASN A 105 4.88 12.68 -6.73
C ASN A 105 5.57 13.93 -6.14
N THR A 106 4.80 14.95 -5.82
CA THR A 106 5.31 16.19 -5.21
C THR A 106 4.85 16.33 -3.77
N ASP A 107 5.61 17.03 -2.94
CA ASP A 107 5.23 17.30 -1.55
C ASP A 107 3.89 18.07 -1.46
N LEU A 108 3.61 18.92 -2.45
CA LEU A 108 2.37 19.67 -2.50
C LEU A 108 1.14 18.79 -2.79
N ALA A 109 1.31 17.61 -3.41
CA ALA A 109 0.21 16.66 -3.54
C ALA A 109 -0.28 16.16 -2.17
N GLY A 110 0.63 15.94 -1.22
CA GLY A 110 0.27 15.68 0.16
C GLY A 110 -0.53 16.81 0.81
N ASN A 111 -0.16 18.06 0.53
CA ASN A 111 -0.93 19.22 0.98
C ASN A 111 -2.32 19.28 0.33
N CYS A 112 -2.43 18.94 -0.96
CA CYS A 112 -3.73 18.88 -1.65
C CYS A 112 -4.66 17.84 -1.01
N TYR A 113 -4.19 16.63 -0.72
CA TYR A 113 -4.97 15.64 0.03
C TYR A 113 -5.40 16.15 1.40
N PHE A 114 -4.53 16.87 2.11
CA PHE A 114 -4.87 17.46 3.39
C PHE A 114 -6.03 18.47 3.26
N TYR A 115 -5.98 19.39 2.30
CA TYR A 115 -7.04 20.38 2.09
C TYR A 115 -8.34 19.74 1.58
N LEU A 116 -8.29 18.70 0.75
CA LEU A 116 -9.48 17.91 0.43
C LEU A 116 -10.11 17.33 1.68
N GLY A 117 -9.30 16.75 2.59
CA GLY A 117 -9.78 16.27 3.88
C GLY A 117 -10.42 17.36 4.72
N GLU A 118 -9.85 18.59 4.76
CA GLU A 118 -10.42 19.72 5.48
C GLU A 118 -11.79 20.17 4.91
N ILE A 119 -11.93 20.20 3.58
CA ILE A 119 -13.21 20.50 2.92
C ILE A 119 -14.25 19.44 3.29
N GLN A 120 -13.90 18.17 3.11
CA GLN A 120 -14.79 17.04 3.40
C GLN A 120 -15.19 17.00 4.88
N PHE A 121 -14.27 17.27 5.79
CA PHE A 121 -14.53 17.33 7.22
C PHE A 121 -15.52 18.45 7.57
N ARG A 122 -15.34 19.64 7.02
CA ARG A 122 -16.27 20.77 7.20
C ARG A 122 -17.67 20.48 6.66
N GLN A 123 -17.77 19.69 5.60
CA GLN A 123 -19.04 19.24 5.01
C GLN A 123 -19.71 18.09 5.78
N GLY A 124 -19.07 17.57 6.85
CA GLY A 124 -19.56 16.41 7.60
C GLY A 124 -19.29 15.05 6.91
N ASN A 125 -18.56 15.06 5.80
CA ASN A 125 -18.20 13.84 5.05
C ASN A 125 -16.99 13.14 5.71
N TYR A 126 -17.15 12.75 6.99
CA TYR A 126 -16.05 12.26 7.82
C TYR A 126 -15.36 11.00 7.29
N GLN A 127 -16.09 10.13 6.59
CA GLN A 127 -15.49 8.93 5.97
C GLN A 127 -14.50 9.32 4.88
N GLN A 128 -14.88 10.24 4.00
CA GLN A 128 -14.01 10.71 2.92
C GLN A 128 -12.85 11.54 3.46
N ALA A 129 -13.11 12.38 4.46
CA ALA A 129 -12.07 13.15 5.15
C ALA A 129 -11.00 12.24 5.77
N ALA A 130 -11.40 11.17 6.48
CA ALA A 130 -10.46 10.20 7.03
C ALA A 130 -9.62 9.52 5.95
N GLN A 131 -10.21 9.21 4.79
CA GLN A 131 -9.49 8.64 3.65
C GLN A 131 -8.48 9.63 3.05
N SER A 132 -8.87 10.89 2.86
CA SER A 132 -7.99 11.93 2.34
C SER A 132 -6.80 12.19 3.27
N TYR A 133 -7.03 12.27 4.58
CA TYR A 133 -5.94 12.39 5.57
C TYR A 133 -5.04 11.14 5.61
N ASP A 134 -5.62 9.95 5.43
CA ASP A 134 -4.84 8.71 5.36
C ASP A 134 -3.89 8.69 4.17
N GLN A 135 -4.31 9.21 3.00
CA GLN A 135 -3.42 9.38 1.85
C GLN A 135 -2.19 10.22 2.19
N VAL A 136 -2.35 11.29 2.98
CA VAL A 136 -1.20 12.10 3.44
C VAL A 136 -0.27 11.28 4.30
N VAL A 137 -0.81 10.57 5.29
CA VAL A 137 0.00 9.81 6.27
C VAL A 137 0.78 8.67 5.62
N GLN A 138 0.16 7.97 4.66
CA GLN A 138 0.74 6.79 4.01
C GLN A 138 1.72 7.16 2.89
N ASN A 139 1.35 8.11 2.04
CA ASN A 139 2.09 8.38 0.82
C ASN A 139 3.06 9.57 0.93
N TYR A 140 2.87 10.45 1.92
CA TYR A 140 3.70 11.64 2.14
C TYR A 140 4.19 11.75 3.59
N PRO A 141 4.85 10.70 4.14
CA PRO A 141 5.17 10.62 5.57
C PRO A 141 6.17 11.69 6.04
N ALA A 142 6.97 12.26 5.15
CA ALA A 142 7.90 13.35 5.43
C ALA A 142 7.32 14.75 5.17
N GLY A 143 6.08 14.84 4.70
CA GLY A 143 5.41 16.10 4.35
C GLY A 143 5.12 16.96 5.58
N ASN A 144 5.05 18.28 5.38
CA ASN A 144 4.76 19.24 6.44
C ASN A 144 3.32 19.16 7.00
N LYS A 145 2.41 18.45 6.31
CA LYS A 145 1.03 18.25 6.74
C LYS A 145 0.78 16.90 7.41
N THR A 146 1.79 16.03 7.49
CA THR A 146 1.59 14.64 7.95
C THR A 146 1.13 14.55 9.40
N ALA A 147 1.72 15.33 10.32
CA ALA A 147 1.29 15.37 11.71
C ALA A 147 -0.16 15.88 11.84
N SER A 148 -0.47 16.98 11.15
CA SER A 148 -1.81 17.56 11.13
C SER A 148 -2.84 16.62 10.49
N ALA A 149 -2.47 15.93 9.41
CA ALA A 149 -3.33 14.95 8.76
C ALA A 149 -3.63 13.76 9.68
N GLN A 150 -2.64 13.23 10.38
CA GLN A 150 -2.85 12.13 11.33
C GLN A 150 -3.76 12.55 12.49
N LEU A 151 -3.59 13.76 13.04
CA LEU A 151 -4.48 14.33 14.04
C LEU A 151 -5.93 14.43 13.53
N LYS A 152 -6.10 15.01 12.35
CA LYS A 152 -7.42 15.22 11.72
C LYS A 152 -8.10 13.92 11.33
N LYS A 153 -7.33 12.92 10.87
CA LYS A 153 -7.83 11.55 10.67
C LYS A 153 -8.43 10.99 11.96
N GLY A 154 -7.73 11.15 13.10
CA GLY A 154 -8.24 10.74 14.40
C GLY A 154 -9.55 11.44 14.74
N PHE A 155 -9.67 12.74 14.47
CA PHE A 155 -10.91 13.48 14.70
C PHE A 155 -12.04 13.00 13.79
N ALA A 156 -11.76 12.81 12.49
CA ALA A 156 -12.77 12.33 11.54
C ALA A 156 -13.30 10.95 11.91
N LEU A 157 -12.44 10.03 12.37
CA LEU A 157 -12.84 8.71 12.84
C LEU A 157 -13.75 8.79 14.09
N ILE A 158 -13.45 9.70 15.02
CA ILE A 158 -14.30 9.91 16.21
C ILE A 158 -15.68 10.45 15.80
N GLU A 159 -15.74 11.45 14.93
CA GLU A 159 -17.01 11.99 14.43
C GLU A 159 -17.81 10.95 13.63
N LEU A 160 -17.14 9.99 13.01
CA LEU A 160 -17.74 8.84 12.31
C LEU A 160 -18.29 7.77 13.29
N GLY A 161 -18.06 7.90 14.59
CA GLY A 161 -18.42 6.92 15.61
C GLY A 161 -17.41 5.79 15.80
N LYS A 162 -16.27 5.81 15.09
CA LYS A 162 -15.16 4.87 15.22
C LYS A 162 -14.17 5.34 16.29
N GLN A 163 -14.65 5.40 17.54
CA GLN A 163 -13.91 6.04 18.62
C GLN A 163 -12.57 5.34 18.89
N ASP A 164 -12.51 4.01 18.90
CA ASP A 164 -11.28 3.27 19.21
C ASP A 164 -10.20 3.49 18.15
N ASP A 165 -10.58 3.52 16.87
CA ASP A 165 -9.67 3.81 15.77
C ASP A 165 -9.15 5.26 15.88
N GLY A 166 -10.04 6.21 16.17
CA GLY A 166 -9.68 7.61 16.35
C GLY A 166 -8.74 7.82 17.54
N VAL A 167 -8.99 7.16 18.68
CA VAL A 167 -8.11 7.17 19.84
C VAL A 167 -6.72 6.62 19.49
N THR A 168 -6.65 5.57 18.69
CA THR A 168 -5.40 4.98 18.23
C THR A 168 -4.60 5.99 17.39
N GLU A 169 -5.24 6.66 16.43
CA GLU A 169 -4.57 7.68 15.63
C GLU A 169 -4.06 8.86 16.48
N LEU A 170 -4.84 9.33 17.45
CA LEU A 170 -4.40 10.39 18.37
C LEU A 170 -3.19 9.98 19.22
N ARG A 171 -3.13 8.72 19.66
CA ARG A 171 -1.96 8.17 20.36
C ARG A 171 -0.73 8.11 19.45
N HIS A 172 -0.89 7.74 18.19
CA HIS A 172 0.21 7.77 17.21
C HIS A 172 0.76 9.18 17.01
N VAL A 173 -0.11 10.21 16.97
CA VAL A 173 0.35 11.61 16.89
C VAL A 173 1.22 11.96 18.11
N ILE A 174 0.79 11.61 19.32
CA ILE A 174 1.54 11.90 20.55
C ILE A 174 2.90 11.17 20.56
N GLN A 175 2.94 9.95 20.04
CA GLN A 175 4.15 9.12 20.02
C GLN A 175 5.15 9.60 18.95
N ARG A 176 4.66 9.88 17.74
CA ARG A 176 5.50 10.26 16.60
C ARG A 176 5.97 11.72 16.65
N TYR A 177 5.12 12.61 17.17
CA TYR A 177 5.34 14.07 17.17
C TYR A 177 5.20 14.68 18.57
N PRO A 178 5.91 14.17 19.59
CA PRO A 178 5.63 14.45 21.01
C PRO A 178 5.71 15.93 21.41
N LYS A 179 6.46 16.73 20.64
CA LYS A 179 6.70 18.17 20.90
C LYS A 179 5.85 19.08 20.00
N SER A 180 5.00 18.54 19.12
CA SER A 180 4.20 19.32 18.18
C SER A 180 2.92 19.87 18.84
N ASN A 181 2.35 20.89 18.21
CA ASN A 181 1.03 21.41 18.58
C ASN A 181 -0.07 20.37 18.39
N GLU A 182 0.08 19.51 17.38
CA GLU A 182 -0.83 18.39 17.10
C GLU A 182 -0.85 17.40 18.27
N ALA A 183 0.29 17.11 18.89
CA ALA A 183 0.33 16.24 20.06
C ALA A 183 -0.38 16.87 21.27
N LEU A 184 -0.33 18.19 21.43
CA LEU A 184 -1.09 18.88 22.47
C LEU A 184 -2.59 18.76 22.23
N GLN A 185 -3.04 19.00 21.00
CA GLN A 185 -4.45 18.86 20.61
C GLN A 185 -4.94 17.41 20.77
N ALA A 186 -4.11 16.42 20.39
CA ALA A 186 -4.42 15.01 20.56
C ALA A 186 -4.63 14.65 22.04
N ARG A 187 -3.74 15.11 22.95
CA ARG A 187 -3.89 14.91 24.39
C ARG A 187 -5.16 15.53 24.94
N GLU A 188 -5.48 16.75 24.48
CA GLU A 188 -6.70 17.43 24.89
C GLU A 188 -7.96 16.68 24.43
N ARG A 189 -7.98 16.20 23.18
CA ARG A 189 -9.12 15.42 22.67
C ARG A 189 -9.30 14.11 23.43
N LEU A 190 -8.21 13.39 23.72
CA LEU A 190 -8.25 12.18 24.54
C LEU A 190 -8.78 12.45 25.95
N ARG A 191 -8.36 13.53 26.57
CA ARG A 191 -8.86 13.94 27.88
C ARG A 191 -10.37 14.21 27.86
N LYS A 192 -10.88 14.91 26.82
CA LYS A 192 -12.32 15.17 26.65
C LYS A 192 -13.13 13.88 26.46
N LEU A 193 -12.51 12.83 25.90
CA LEU A 193 -13.12 11.50 25.75
C LEU A 193 -12.99 10.63 27.00
N GLY A 194 -12.36 11.10 28.08
CA GLY A 194 -12.10 10.31 29.28
C GLY A 194 -11.06 9.21 29.10
N VAL A 195 -10.25 9.29 28.02
CA VAL A 195 -9.24 8.28 27.68
C VAL A 195 -7.86 8.78 28.08
N ALA A 196 -7.11 7.99 28.82
CA ALA A 196 -5.72 8.34 29.15
C ALA A 196 -4.86 8.41 27.89
N PRO A 197 -4.02 9.45 27.71
CA PRO A 197 -2.97 9.43 26.71
C PRO A 197 -2.05 8.25 27.03
N ALA A 198 -1.56 7.54 26.00
CA ALA A 198 -0.62 6.46 26.21
C ALA A 198 0.57 6.97 27.06
N PRO A 199 1.11 6.16 27.99
CA PRO A 199 2.26 6.58 28.76
C PRO A 199 3.39 6.93 27.78
N THR A 200 3.92 8.15 27.92
CA THR A 200 5.15 8.53 27.25
C THR A 200 6.20 7.54 27.71
N GLY A 201 6.58 6.59 26.85
CA GLY A 201 7.63 5.64 27.13
C GLY A 201 8.86 6.45 27.56
N ARG A 202 9.26 6.35 28.81
CA ARG A 202 10.59 6.77 29.22
C ARG A 202 11.57 5.96 28.38
N PRO A 203 12.50 6.60 27.68
CA PRO A 203 13.63 5.84 27.15
C PRO A 203 14.31 5.17 28.36
N GLY A 204 14.52 3.85 28.24
CA GLY A 204 15.05 3.02 29.28
C GLY A 204 16.32 3.60 29.91
N GLN A 205 16.36 3.50 31.21
CA GLN A 205 17.59 3.53 32.00
C GLN A 205 18.41 2.28 31.70
#